data_1043f927b225515d68edbbb830f821f1
#
_entry.id   1043f927b225515d68edbbb830f821f1
#
_cell.length_a   1.000
_cell.length_b   1.000
_cell.length_c   1.000
_cell.angle_alpha   90.00
_cell.angle_beta   90.00
_cell.angle_gamma   90.00
#
_symmetry.space_group_name_H-M   'P 1'
#
loop_
_entity.id
_entity.type
_entity.pdbx_description
1 polymer ?
#
loop_
_entity_poly.entity_id
_entity_poly.type
_entity_poly.pdbx_seq_one_letter_code
_entity_poly.pdbx_strand_id
1 'polypeptide(L)' 'MKEEQMMDLGRKHGINMLSDLLEQGATAGEMLCVAAFALKGIMLSAGIKSGHDMNTIRKIFDECLDVWLEDDMNESTD' A
#
# COMPACT_ATOMS: atom_id res chain seq x y z
N MET A 1 0.47 14.92 9.48
CA MET A 1 1.63 13.98 9.38
C MET A 1 2.49 14.38 8.18
N LYS A 2 3.79 14.48 8.37
CA LYS A 2 4.71 14.84 7.30
C LYS A 2 4.91 13.65 6.35
N GLU A 3 5.28 13.93 5.11
CA GLU A 3 5.54 12.91 4.09
C GLU A 3 6.54 11.87 4.57
N GLU A 4 7.63 12.32 5.19
CA GLU A 4 8.67 11.44 5.73
C GLU A 4 8.10 10.47 6.76
N GLN A 5 7.21 10.94 7.62
CA GLN A 5 6.55 10.11 8.63
C GLN A 5 5.63 9.07 7.99
N MET A 6 4.92 9.46 6.93
CA MET A 6 4.06 8.53 6.19
C MET A 6 4.88 7.44 5.52
N MET A 7 6.00 7.80 4.91
CA MET A 7 6.91 6.85 4.27
C MET A 7 7.50 5.88 5.28
N ASP A 8 7.91 6.38 6.45
CA ASP A 8 8.50 5.54 7.50
C ASP A 8 7.47 4.54 8.04
N LEU A 9 6.24 4.99 8.27
CA LEU A 9 5.17 4.09 8.71
C LEU A 9 4.86 3.04 7.66
N GLY A 10 4.75 3.45 6.40
CA GLY A 10 4.49 2.52 5.30
C GLY A 10 5.60 1.49 5.16
N ARG A 11 6.85 1.93 5.24
CA ARG A 11 8.01 1.05 5.15
C ARG A 11 8.03 0.05 6.30
N LYS A 12 7.78 0.52 7.52
CA LYS A 12 7.74 -0.33 8.71
C LYS A 12 6.70 -1.45 8.57
N HIS A 13 5.47 -1.07 8.23
CA HIS A 13 4.39 -2.05 8.11
C HIS A 13 4.55 -2.95 6.88
N GLY A 14 5.07 -2.41 5.79
CA GLY A 14 5.35 -3.18 4.59
C GLY A 14 6.42 -4.23 4.83
N ILE A 15 7.50 -3.88 5.51
CA ILE A 15 8.59 -4.81 5.84
C ILE A 15 8.08 -5.90 6.77
N ASN A 16 7.31 -5.55 7.79
CA ASN A 16 6.75 -6.52 8.73
C ASN A 16 5.84 -7.51 8.00
N MET A 17 4.96 -7.01 7.15
CA MET A 17 4.08 -7.86 6.36
C MET A 17 4.85 -8.77 5.42
N LEU A 18 5.84 -8.22 4.72
CA LEU A 18 6.68 -8.98 3.80
C LEU A 18 7.44 -10.09 4.54
N SER A 19 7.99 -9.79 5.70
CA SER A 19 8.69 -10.76 6.53
C SER A 19 7.78 -11.93 6.90
N ASP A 20 6.55 -11.63 7.33
CA ASP A 20 5.57 -12.66 7.67
C ASP A 20 5.20 -13.53 6.47
N LEU A 21 5.01 -12.89 5.31
CA LEU A 21 4.67 -13.61 4.07
C LEU A 21 5.79 -14.54 3.63
N LEU A 22 7.03 -14.08 3.71
CA LEU A 22 8.19 -14.89 3.36
C LEU A 22 8.36 -16.07 4.31
N GLU A 23 8.12 -15.84 5.59
CA GLU A 23 8.19 -16.89 6.61
C GLU A 23 7.15 -17.99 6.36
N GLN A 24 5.96 -17.59 5.87
CA GLN A 24 4.90 -18.54 5.52
C GLN A 24 5.09 -19.23 4.18
N GLY A 25 6.10 -18.82 3.40
CA GLY A 25 6.32 -19.35 2.07
C GLY A 25 5.26 -18.94 1.05
N ALA A 26 4.75 -17.71 1.18
CA ALA A 26 3.66 -17.22 0.34
C ALA A 26 4.09 -17.09 -1.13
N THR A 27 3.19 -17.46 -2.04
CA THR A 27 3.37 -17.20 -3.47
C THR A 27 3.12 -15.73 -3.79
N ALA A 28 3.51 -15.29 -4.99
CA ALA A 28 3.27 -13.92 -5.42
C ALA A 28 1.77 -13.55 -5.37
N GLY A 29 0.91 -14.46 -5.84
CA GLY A 29 -0.53 -14.24 -5.79
C GLY A 29 -1.06 -14.12 -4.36
N GLU A 30 -0.56 -14.96 -3.47
CA GLU A 30 -0.94 -14.90 -2.06
C GLU A 30 -0.49 -13.59 -1.41
N MET A 31 0.71 -13.11 -1.74
CA MET A 31 1.21 -11.82 -1.25
C MET A 31 0.27 -10.68 -1.65
N LEU A 32 -0.16 -10.68 -2.90
CA LEU A 32 -1.07 -9.64 -3.40
C LEU A 32 -2.43 -9.70 -2.72
N CYS A 33 -2.95 -10.90 -2.51
CA CYS A 33 -4.23 -11.08 -1.82
C CYS A 33 -4.17 -10.59 -0.36
N VAL A 34 -3.10 -10.91 0.34
CA VAL A 34 -2.90 -10.46 1.73
C VAL A 34 -2.81 -8.95 1.79
N ALA A 35 -2.04 -8.35 0.87
CA ALA A 35 -1.90 -6.90 0.80
C ALA A 35 -3.25 -6.22 0.55
N ALA A 36 -4.02 -6.75 -0.40
CA ALA A 36 -5.34 -6.20 -0.72
C ALA A 36 -6.29 -6.28 0.47
N PHE A 37 -6.28 -7.40 1.18
CA PHE A 37 -7.14 -7.58 2.35
C PHE A 37 -6.76 -6.62 3.48
N ALA A 38 -5.46 -6.43 3.72
CA ALA A 38 -4.96 -5.50 4.73
C ALA A 38 -5.34 -4.05 4.38
N LEU A 39 -5.23 -3.67 3.11
CA LEU A 39 -5.57 -2.33 2.64
C LEU A 39 -7.06 -2.04 2.70
N LYS A 40 -7.89 -3.07 2.57
CA LYS A 40 -9.35 -2.92 2.60
C LYS A 40 -9.82 -2.13 3.82
N GLY A 41 -9.33 -2.50 5.00
CA GLY A 41 -9.72 -1.82 6.25
C GLY A 41 -9.31 -0.35 6.27
N ILE A 42 -8.10 -0.08 5.79
CA ILE A 42 -7.57 1.28 5.71
C ILE A 42 -8.39 2.13 4.74
N MET A 43 -8.70 1.56 3.58
CA MET A 43 -9.48 2.27 2.55
C MET A 43 -10.90 2.57 3.03
N LEU A 44 -11.54 1.60 3.70
CA LEU A 44 -12.87 1.82 4.27
C LEU A 44 -12.86 2.94 5.32
N SER A 45 -11.84 2.95 6.18
CA SER A 45 -11.68 3.99 7.19
C SER A 45 -11.45 5.37 6.56
N ALA A 46 -10.63 5.42 5.51
CA ALA A 46 -10.39 6.67 4.78
C ALA A 46 -11.67 7.19 4.13
N GLY A 47 -12.47 6.29 3.57
CA GLY A 47 -13.76 6.66 2.99
C GLY A 47 -14.70 7.27 4.01
N ILE A 48 -14.83 6.65 5.18
CA ILE A 48 -15.67 7.15 6.25
C ILE A 48 -15.17 8.52 6.72
N LYS A 49 -13.88 8.66 6.92
CA LYS A 49 -13.29 9.90 7.44
C LYS A 49 -13.40 11.06 6.47
N SER A 50 -13.26 10.81 5.18
CA SER A 50 -13.29 11.85 4.15
C SER A 50 -14.68 12.12 3.59
N GLY A 51 -15.61 11.20 3.73
CA GLY A 51 -16.93 11.28 3.12
C GLY A 51 -16.96 10.91 1.65
N HIS A 52 -15.85 10.39 1.10
CA HIS A 52 -15.78 9.93 -0.30
C HIS A 52 -16.29 8.50 -0.42
N ASP A 53 -16.86 8.18 -1.59
CA ASP A 53 -17.25 6.81 -1.89
C ASP A 53 -16.00 5.96 -2.20
N MET A 54 -16.19 4.64 -2.25
CA MET A 54 -15.06 3.73 -2.44
C MET A 54 -14.43 3.83 -3.82
N ASN A 55 -15.18 4.21 -4.84
CA ASN A 55 -14.61 4.43 -6.17
C ASN A 55 -13.61 5.59 -6.16
N THR A 56 -13.97 6.67 -5.46
CA THR A 56 -13.09 7.83 -5.31
C THR A 56 -11.84 7.47 -4.49
N ILE A 57 -12.02 6.77 -3.38
CA ILE A 57 -10.91 6.33 -2.53
C ILE A 57 -9.95 5.44 -3.31
N ARG A 58 -10.48 4.51 -4.08
CA ARG A 58 -9.67 3.60 -4.91
C ARG A 58 -8.86 4.37 -5.95
N LYS A 59 -9.48 5.37 -6.58
CA LYS A 59 -8.79 6.21 -7.55
C LYS A 59 -7.64 6.99 -6.92
N ILE A 60 -7.88 7.58 -5.75
CA ILE A 60 -6.85 8.31 -5.01
C ILE A 60 -5.70 7.38 -4.64
N PHE A 61 -6.03 6.19 -4.15
CA PHE A 61 -5.02 5.19 -3.80
C PHE A 61 -4.17 4.79 -5.01
N ASP A 62 -4.81 4.54 -6.15
CA ASP A 62 -4.11 4.18 -7.38
C ASP A 62 -3.15 5.29 -7.82
N GLU A 63 -3.56 6.55 -7.72
CA GLU A 63 -2.72 7.69 -8.05
C GLU A 63 -1.50 7.79 -7.12
N CYS A 64 -1.70 7.60 -5.83
CA CYS A 64 -0.60 7.57 -4.86
C CYS A 64 0.38 6.43 -5.15
N LEU A 65 -0.15 5.26 -5.44
CA LEU A 65 0.67 4.09 -5.74
C LEU A 65 1.49 4.30 -7.02
N ASP A 66 0.88 4.89 -8.05
CA ASP A 66 1.57 5.18 -9.29
C ASP A 66 2.78 6.09 -9.07
N VAL A 67 2.64 7.12 -8.25
CA VAL A 67 3.74 8.05 -7.95
C VAL A 67 4.92 7.30 -7.31
N TRP A 68 4.65 6.50 -6.29
CA TRP A 68 5.71 5.79 -5.57
C TRP A 68 6.36 4.69 -6.41
N LEU A 69 5.55 3.93 -7.17
CA LEU A 69 6.07 2.89 -8.05
C LEU A 69 6.86 3.48 -9.22
N GLU A 70 6.42 4.62 -9.74
CA GLU A 70 7.13 5.28 -10.85
C GLU A 70 8.54 5.68 -10.44
N ASP A 71 8.70 6.22 -9.23
CA ASP A 71 10.01 6.57 -8.70
C ASP A 71 10.93 5.35 -8.61
N ASP A 72 10.41 4.24 -8.09
CA ASP A 72 11.17 2.99 -7.96
C ASP A 72 11.54 2.43 -9.34
N MET A 73 10.62 2.46 -10.29
CA MET A 73 10.87 1.98 -11.65
C MET A 73 11.91 2.83 -12.37
N ASN A 74 11.90 4.15 -12.16
CA ASN A 74 12.89 5.05 -12.76
C ASN A 74 14.28 4.78 -12.19
N GLU A 75 14.40 4.51 -10.90
CA GLU A 75 15.66 4.15 -10.27
C GLU A 75 16.22 2.82 -10.82
N SER A 76 15.35 1.87 -11.10
CA SER A 76 15.78 0.54 -11.56
C SER A 76 16.22 0.52 -13.02
N THR A 77 15.91 1.57 -13.81
CA THR A 77 16.32 1.65 -15.23
C THR A 77 17.69 2.29 -15.42
N ASP A 78 18.23 2.85 -14.37
CA ASP A 78 19.58 3.42 -14.39
C ASP A 78 20.61 2.36 -14.01
#